data_d22b80c7df1db48c86f7ac2601cec022
#
_entry.id   d22b80c7df1db48c86f7ac2601cec022
#
_cell.length_a   1.000
_cell.length_b   1.000
_cell.length_c   1.000
_cell.angle_alpha   90.00
_cell.angle_beta   90.00
_cell.angle_gamma   90.00
#
_symmetry.space_group_name_H-M   'P 1'
#
loop_
_entity.id
_entity.type
_entity.pdbx_description
1 polymer ?
#
loop_
_entity_poly.entity_id
_entity_poly.type
_entity_poly.pdbx_seq_one_letter_code
_entity_poly.pdbx_strand_id
1 'polypeptide(L)'
;DLRALIADWVSETLGYDKETLWKRLENTKNAYVELYTELEEEDAEKVREFTSKNRITGLLYLTPSSKRYYPFSSIGAHVLGFMSYNENSGANKVGAMGVEAGYEDALSGELGRVVTSTNGWGQEMISGYEMYFDAENGYDVHLTIDERIQAMLEQTLAEGIETYDVQAGAFGLAIDPQTGAVLAMASSPDFDPNSYNKIINDDLLAELEAVKAEKGED
;
A
#
# COMPACT_ATOMS: atom_id res chain seq x y z
N ASP A 1 17.23 -0.41 28.14
CA ASP A 1 16.86 -1.50 27.21
C ASP A 1 16.79 -0.93 25.79
N LEU A 2 17.55 -1.52 24.88
CA LEU A 2 17.65 -1.04 23.50
C LEU A 2 16.31 -1.11 22.75
N ARG A 3 15.48 -2.09 23.05
CA ARG A 3 14.13 -2.23 22.49
C ARG A 3 13.24 -1.07 22.90
N ALA A 4 13.30 -0.68 24.16
CA ALA A 4 12.58 0.49 24.66
C ALA A 4 13.03 1.76 23.96
N LEU A 5 14.34 1.95 23.81
CA LEU A 5 14.91 3.10 23.09
C LEU A 5 14.39 3.18 21.64
N ILE A 6 14.34 2.05 20.92
CA ILE A 6 13.85 2.00 19.55
C ILE A 6 12.33 2.28 19.51
N ALA A 7 11.55 1.61 20.37
CA ALA A 7 10.10 1.78 20.40
C ALA A 7 9.69 3.22 20.76
N ASP A 8 10.36 3.81 21.74
CA ASP A 8 10.11 5.19 22.17
C ASP A 8 10.45 6.18 21.05
N TRP A 9 11.62 6.05 20.46
CA TRP A 9 12.04 6.95 19.39
C TRP A 9 11.16 6.83 18.13
N VAL A 10 10.83 5.60 17.70
CA VAL A 10 9.95 5.38 16.53
C VAL A 10 8.55 5.93 16.79
N SER A 11 8.01 5.71 18.00
CA SER A 11 6.69 6.25 18.37
C SER A 11 6.68 7.78 18.41
N GLU A 12 7.68 8.41 19.04
CA GLU A 12 7.76 9.86 19.18
C GLU A 12 8.06 10.58 17.86
N THR A 13 8.92 10.00 17.02
CA THR A 13 9.42 10.67 15.82
C THR A 13 8.59 10.37 14.58
N LEU A 14 8.10 9.13 14.45
CA LEU A 14 7.37 8.64 13.29
C LEU A 14 5.87 8.46 13.55
N GLY A 15 5.41 8.68 14.79
CA GLY A 15 3.99 8.66 15.15
C GLY A 15 3.36 7.27 15.23
N TYR A 16 4.17 6.20 15.39
CA TYR A 16 3.64 4.85 15.47
C TYR A 16 3.18 4.47 16.86
N ASP A 17 2.17 3.58 16.89
CA ASP A 17 1.68 3.04 18.15
C ASP A 17 2.78 2.22 18.86
N LYS A 18 3.15 2.70 20.05
CA LYS A 18 4.23 2.13 20.85
C LYS A 18 3.93 0.71 21.30
N GLU A 19 2.67 0.38 21.57
CA GLU A 19 2.29 -0.94 22.04
C GLU A 19 2.43 -1.98 20.92
N THR A 20 2.02 -1.64 19.73
CA THR A 20 2.19 -2.47 18.52
C THR A 20 3.67 -2.68 18.19
N LEU A 21 4.50 -1.62 18.26
CA LEU A 21 5.94 -1.72 18.08
C LEU A 21 6.58 -2.64 19.11
N TRP A 22 6.17 -2.50 20.37
CA TRP A 22 6.70 -3.32 21.45
C TRP A 22 6.38 -4.80 21.23
N LYS A 23 5.14 -5.13 20.89
CA LYS A 23 4.72 -6.51 20.55
C LYS A 23 5.56 -7.11 19.42
N ARG A 24 5.87 -6.31 18.39
CA ARG A 24 6.75 -6.74 17.28
C ARG A 24 8.19 -6.98 17.74
N LEU A 25 8.76 -6.08 18.55
CA LEU A 25 10.11 -6.18 19.09
C LEU A 25 10.30 -7.32 20.11
N GLU A 26 9.23 -7.79 20.74
CA GLU A 26 9.26 -8.97 21.63
C GLU A 26 9.29 -10.29 20.85
N ASN A 27 8.99 -10.29 19.57
CA ASN A 27 9.01 -11.49 18.74
C ASN A 27 10.45 -11.95 18.47
N THR A 28 10.94 -12.88 19.30
CA THR A 28 12.28 -13.45 19.19
C THR A 28 12.35 -14.72 18.33
N LYS A 29 11.23 -15.12 17.72
CA LYS A 29 11.17 -16.34 16.90
C LYS A 29 11.78 -16.13 15.52
N ASN A 30 11.71 -14.89 15.01
CA ASN A 30 12.20 -14.51 13.69
C ASN A 30 13.56 -13.82 13.80
N ALA A 31 14.46 -14.10 12.86
CA ALA A 31 15.76 -13.41 12.78
C ALA A 31 15.60 -11.90 12.44
N TYR A 32 14.54 -11.55 11.74
CA TYR A 32 14.19 -10.21 11.35
C TYR A 32 12.74 -9.91 11.71
N VAL A 33 12.49 -8.70 12.19
CA VAL A 33 11.15 -8.20 12.47
C VAL A 33 10.99 -6.89 11.74
N GLU A 34 10.03 -6.84 10.84
CA GLU A 34 9.64 -5.63 10.13
C GLU A 34 8.85 -4.73 11.09
N LEU A 35 9.41 -3.57 11.38
CA LEU A 35 8.77 -2.62 12.28
C LEU A 35 7.80 -1.72 11.52
N TYR A 36 8.18 -1.34 10.31
CA TYR A 36 7.38 -0.47 9.46
C TYR A 36 7.68 -0.65 7.96
N THR A 37 6.68 -0.41 7.14
CA THR A 37 6.76 -0.44 5.67
C THR A 37 6.50 0.96 5.11
N GLU A 38 7.05 1.24 3.93
CA GLU A 38 6.73 2.45 3.16
C GLU A 38 7.09 3.78 3.85
N LEU A 39 8.26 3.83 4.51
CA LEU A 39 8.80 5.09 5.01
C LEU A 39 9.09 6.06 3.85
N GLU A 40 8.69 7.31 4.01
CA GLU A 40 9.12 8.38 3.12
C GLU A 40 10.61 8.70 3.33
N GLU A 41 11.28 9.29 2.33
CA GLU A 41 12.71 9.55 2.38
C GLU A 41 13.12 10.45 3.55
N GLU A 42 12.30 11.45 3.90
CA GLU A 42 12.53 12.31 5.07
C GLU A 42 12.58 11.53 6.37
N ASP A 43 11.69 10.58 6.55
CA ASP A 43 11.65 9.73 7.73
C ASP A 43 12.76 8.68 7.72
N ALA A 44 13.11 8.18 6.54
CA ALA A 44 14.25 7.29 6.35
C ALA A 44 15.57 7.98 6.74
N GLU A 45 15.74 9.28 6.43
CA GLU A 45 16.91 10.05 6.88
C GLU A 45 16.97 10.16 8.40
N LYS A 46 15.85 10.46 9.07
CA LYS A 46 15.78 10.48 10.54
C LYS A 46 16.18 9.13 11.15
N VAL A 47 15.76 8.02 10.54
CA VAL A 47 16.15 6.66 10.97
C VAL A 47 17.66 6.46 10.79
N ARG A 48 18.27 6.88 9.67
CA ARG A 48 19.72 6.79 9.43
C ARG A 48 20.51 7.58 10.47
N GLU A 49 20.07 8.80 10.78
CA GLU A 49 20.70 9.64 11.81
C GLU A 49 20.59 8.99 13.20
N PHE A 50 19.40 8.52 13.56
CA PHE A 50 19.19 7.85 14.84
C PHE A 50 20.04 6.60 15.01
N THR A 51 20.12 5.75 13.98
CA THR A 51 20.92 4.51 14.01
C THR A 51 22.41 4.81 14.12
N SER A 52 22.89 5.81 13.38
CA SER A 52 24.28 6.26 13.42
C SER A 52 24.64 6.84 14.79
N LYS A 53 23.82 7.74 15.33
CA LYS A 53 24.03 8.39 16.62
C LYS A 53 24.11 7.40 17.78
N ASN A 54 23.25 6.38 17.75
CA ASN A 54 23.17 5.37 18.78
C ASN A 54 24.07 4.15 18.52
N ARG A 55 24.80 4.10 17.40
CA ARG A 55 25.68 3.00 16.98
C ARG A 55 24.94 1.65 16.87
N ILE A 56 23.72 1.68 16.34
CA ILE A 56 22.84 0.50 16.17
C ILE A 56 22.55 0.17 14.71
N THR A 57 23.38 0.63 13.78
CA THR A 57 23.23 0.41 12.33
C THR A 57 23.16 -1.07 11.93
N GLY A 58 23.67 -1.99 12.75
CA GLY A 58 23.57 -3.44 12.51
C GLY A 58 22.34 -4.09 13.11
N LEU A 59 21.47 -3.33 13.82
CA LEU A 59 20.28 -3.85 14.49
C LEU A 59 18.99 -3.26 13.91
N LEU A 60 19.05 -2.02 13.46
CA LEU A 60 17.94 -1.35 12.78
C LEU A 60 18.47 -0.85 11.45
N TYR A 61 17.91 -1.30 10.36
CA TYR A 61 18.31 -0.93 9.00
C TYR A 61 17.11 -0.75 8.10
N LEU A 62 17.33 -0.04 7.00
CA LEU A 62 16.34 0.26 5.99
C LEU A 62 16.57 -0.63 4.77
N THR A 63 15.51 -1.17 4.23
CA THR A 63 15.53 -1.88 2.96
C THR A 63 14.82 -1.03 1.92
N PRO A 64 15.43 -0.77 0.76
CA PRO A 64 14.73 -0.08 -0.33
C PRO A 64 13.46 -0.83 -0.73
N SER A 65 12.40 -0.08 -0.95
CA SER A 65 11.11 -0.61 -1.39
C SER A 65 10.49 0.34 -2.41
N SER A 66 9.45 -0.10 -3.10
CA SER A 66 8.64 0.73 -3.98
C SER A 66 7.27 0.97 -3.37
N LYS A 67 6.72 2.17 -3.63
CA LYS A 67 5.39 2.56 -3.20
C LYS A 67 4.56 2.96 -4.40
N ARG A 68 3.35 2.44 -4.51
CA ARG A 68 2.41 2.87 -5.52
C ARG A 68 1.81 4.22 -5.11
N TYR A 69 1.72 5.13 -6.05
CA TYR A 69 1.15 6.45 -5.85
C TYR A 69 0.11 6.74 -6.93
N TYR A 70 -1.08 7.20 -6.52
CA TYR A 70 -2.19 7.54 -7.38
C TYR A 70 -2.36 9.07 -7.37
N PRO A 71 -1.87 9.78 -8.41
CA PRO A 71 -1.76 11.24 -8.38
C PRO A 71 -3.10 11.98 -8.39
N PHE A 72 -4.16 11.32 -8.83
CA PHE A 72 -5.49 11.91 -8.96
C PHE A 72 -6.46 11.51 -7.84
N SER A 73 -5.92 11.00 -6.73
CA SER A 73 -6.74 10.58 -5.57
C SER A 73 -7.87 9.63 -5.97
N SER A 74 -9.15 10.03 -5.80
CA SER A 74 -10.30 9.17 -6.06
C SER A 74 -10.67 9.02 -7.54
N ILE A 75 -10.12 9.86 -8.46
CA ILE A 75 -10.49 9.79 -9.88
C ILE A 75 -10.11 8.43 -10.47
N GLY A 76 -11.11 7.72 -10.98
CA GLY A 76 -10.95 6.39 -11.56
C GLY A 76 -10.62 5.29 -10.53
N ALA A 77 -10.82 5.53 -9.24
CA ALA A 77 -10.43 4.61 -8.18
C ALA A 77 -10.96 3.18 -8.38
N HIS A 78 -12.22 3.03 -8.75
CA HIS A 78 -12.82 1.72 -9.01
C HIS A 78 -12.27 1.03 -10.27
N VAL A 79 -11.79 1.79 -11.25
CA VAL A 79 -11.15 1.25 -12.46
C VAL A 79 -9.71 0.86 -12.17
N LEU A 80 -8.93 1.78 -11.59
CA LEU A 80 -7.53 1.55 -11.27
C LEU A 80 -7.38 0.49 -10.18
N GLY A 81 -8.21 0.57 -9.14
CA GLY A 81 -8.09 -0.27 -7.96
C GLY A 81 -7.00 0.22 -7.02
N PHE A 82 -6.51 -0.67 -6.19
CA PHE A 82 -5.45 -0.40 -5.23
C PHE A 82 -4.62 -1.64 -4.94
N MET A 83 -3.46 -1.44 -4.34
CA MET A 83 -2.58 -2.52 -3.88
C MET A 83 -2.70 -2.70 -2.37
N SER A 84 -2.73 -3.96 -1.93
CA SER A 84 -2.83 -4.34 -0.52
C SER A 84 -1.94 -5.52 -0.19
N TYR A 85 -1.66 -5.72 1.09
CA TYR A 85 -1.02 -6.94 1.57
C TYR A 85 -2.03 -8.07 1.62
N ASN A 86 -1.64 -9.27 1.21
CA ASN A 86 -2.40 -10.48 1.43
C ASN A 86 -1.53 -11.53 2.15
N GLU A 87 -2.17 -12.57 2.69
CA GLU A 87 -1.47 -13.62 3.45
C GLU A 87 -0.36 -14.34 2.67
N ASN A 88 -0.42 -14.31 1.34
CA ASN A 88 0.52 -15.00 0.46
C ASN A 88 1.58 -14.08 -0.14
N SER A 89 1.43 -12.76 -0.03
CA SER A 89 2.32 -11.78 -0.67
C SER A 89 3.59 -11.50 0.11
N GLY A 90 3.71 -12.02 1.33
CA GLY A 90 4.85 -11.71 2.20
C GLY A 90 4.92 -10.22 2.55
N ALA A 91 6.08 -9.60 2.32
CA ALA A 91 6.30 -8.18 2.57
C ALA A 91 5.87 -7.26 1.40
N ASN A 92 5.45 -7.82 0.27
CA ASN A 92 5.09 -7.06 -0.92
C ASN A 92 3.58 -6.86 -1.00
N LYS A 93 3.16 -5.69 -1.45
CA LYS A 93 1.78 -5.45 -1.85
C LYS A 93 1.51 -6.08 -3.21
N VAL A 94 0.28 -6.51 -3.41
CA VAL A 94 -0.25 -7.04 -4.67
C VAL A 94 -1.53 -6.31 -5.03
N GLY A 95 -1.89 -6.31 -6.29
CA GLY A 95 -3.14 -5.72 -6.74
C GLY A 95 -4.35 -6.40 -6.08
N ALA A 96 -5.15 -5.61 -5.36
CA ALA A 96 -6.32 -6.12 -4.64
C ALA A 96 -7.61 -5.98 -5.45
N MET A 97 -7.68 -4.98 -6.31
CA MET A 97 -8.87 -4.65 -7.10
C MET A 97 -8.49 -3.94 -8.41
N GLY A 98 -9.44 -3.88 -9.35
CA GLY A 98 -9.35 -3.09 -10.59
C GLY A 98 -8.24 -3.55 -11.54
N VAL A 99 -7.63 -2.59 -12.24
CA VAL A 99 -6.51 -2.82 -13.17
C VAL A 99 -5.30 -3.37 -12.43
N GLU A 100 -5.01 -2.89 -11.21
CA GLU A 100 -3.90 -3.39 -10.40
C GLU A 100 -4.01 -4.91 -10.17
N ALA A 101 -5.19 -5.42 -9.83
CA ALA A 101 -5.39 -6.85 -9.66
C ALA A 101 -5.48 -7.63 -10.99
N GLY A 102 -6.14 -7.04 -11.99
CA GLY A 102 -6.34 -7.70 -13.29
C GLY A 102 -5.09 -7.86 -14.11
N TYR A 103 -4.09 -7.00 -13.90
CA TYR A 103 -2.83 -6.97 -14.63
C TYR A 103 -1.61 -7.13 -13.71
N GLU A 104 -1.79 -7.67 -12.50
CA GLU A 104 -0.72 -7.87 -11.53
C GLU A 104 0.50 -8.56 -12.14
N ASP A 105 0.32 -9.67 -12.84
CA ASP A 105 1.41 -10.42 -13.49
C ASP A 105 2.19 -9.58 -14.51
N ALA A 106 1.53 -8.62 -15.15
CA ALA A 106 2.18 -7.75 -16.12
C ALA A 106 2.87 -6.55 -15.45
N LEU A 107 2.27 -6.02 -14.39
CA LEU A 107 2.73 -4.80 -13.71
C LEU A 107 3.87 -5.06 -12.72
N SER A 108 3.88 -6.23 -12.05
CA SER A 108 4.81 -6.51 -10.95
C SER A 108 6.26 -6.76 -11.41
N GLY A 109 6.46 -7.26 -12.63
CA GLY A 109 7.78 -7.69 -13.08
C GLY A 109 8.33 -8.88 -12.29
N GLU A 110 9.63 -9.13 -12.41
CA GLU A 110 10.32 -10.19 -11.68
C GLU A 110 11.34 -9.62 -10.69
N LEU A 111 11.26 -10.06 -9.44
CA LEU A 111 12.22 -9.67 -8.43
C LEU A 111 13.60 -10.29 -8.70
N GLY A 112 14.63 -9.47 -8.63
CA GLY A 112 16.00 -9.96 -8.65
C GLY A 112 16.26 -10.89 -7.46
N ARG A 113 17.05 -11.94 -7.69
CA ARG A 113 17.39 -12.91 -6.65
C ARG A 113 18.84 -13.34 -6.75
N VAL A 114 19.44 -13.58 -5.60
CA VAL A 114 20.76 -14.20 -5.50
C VAL A 114 20.58 -15.61 -4.97
N VAL A 115 21.04 -16.59 -5.72
CA VAL A 115 21.05 -17.98 -5.30
C VAL A 115 22.46 -18.31 -4.83
N THR A 116 22.62 -18.55 -3.53
CA THR A 116 23.89 -18.95 -2.91
C THR A 116 23.85 -20.41 -2.49
N SER A 117 24.99 -21.08 -2.59
CA SER A 117 25.11 -22.46 -2.07
C SER A 117 25.31 -22.42 -0.57
N THR A 118 24.41 -23.08 0.16
CA THR A 118 24.53 -23.26 1.62
C THR A 118 24.90 -24.69 1.95
N ASN A 119 25.62 -24.87 3.06
CA ASN A 119 25.88 -26.20 3.62
C ASN A 119 24.61 -26.77 4.30
N GLY A 120 24.62 -28.01 4.70
CA GLY A 120 23.49 -28.69 5.37
C GLY A 120 23.05 -28.05 6.72
N TRP A 121 23.76 -27.03 7.19
CA TRP A 121 23.48 -26.23 8.39
C TRP A 121 22.98 -24.81 8.06
N GLY A 122 22.72 -24.52 6.76
CA GLY A 122 22.23 -23.19 6.33
C GLY A 122 23.30 -22.08 6.30
N GLN A 123 24.59 -22.41 6.45
CA GLN A 123 25.67 -21.41 6.38
C GLN A 123 26.19 -21.31 4.95
N GLU A 124 26.49 -20.09 4.49
CA GLU A 124 27.09 -19.83 3.18
C GLU A 124 28.43 -20.55 3.06
N MET A 125 28.63 -21.22 1.93
CA MET A 125 29.89 -21.88 1.65
C MET A 125 30.88 -20.88 1.05
N ILE A 126 32.06 -20.72 1.67
CA ILE A 126 33.12 -19.77 1.24
C ILE A 126 33.57 -20.00 -0.23
N SER A 127 33.33 -21.17 -0.78
CA SER A 127 33.57 -21.54 -2.19
C SER A 127 32.29 -21.82 -2.95
N GLY A 128 31.16 -21.35 -2.45
CA GLY A 128 29.84 -21.57 -3.04
C GLY A 128 29.66 -20.81 -4.36
N TYR A 129 28.87 -21.39 -5.24
CA TYR A 129 28.47 -20.77 -6.47
C TYR A 129 27.39 -19.73 -6.17
N GLU A 130 27.63 -18.48 -6.47
CA GLU A 130 26.62 -17.43 -6.42
C GLU A 130 26.08 -17.19 -7.82
N MET A 131 24.77 -17.24 -7.97
CA MET A 131 24.10 -16.97 -9.24
C MET A 131 23.19 -15.75 -9.03
N TYR A 132 23.47 -14.70 -9.77
CA TYR A 132 22.70 -13.46 -9.72
C TYR A 132 21.66 -13.47 -10.84
N PHE A 133 20.43 -13.20 -10.50
CA PHE A 133 19.34 -12.95 -11.43
C PHE A 133 18.94 -11.49 -11.26
N ASP A 134 19.07 -10.72 -12.30
CA ASP A 134 18.68 -9.31 -12.26
C ASP A 134 17.15 -9.17 -12.15
N ALA A 135 16.71 -8.06 -11.54
CA ALA A 135 15.30 -7.73 -11.52
C ALA A 135 14.83 -7.30 -12.91
N GLU A 136 13.67 -7.78 -13.33
CA GLU A 136 13.01 -7.36 -14.55
C GLU A 136 11.82 -6.45 -14.21
N ASN A 137 11.79 -5.26 -14.85
CA ASN A 137 10.68 -4.33 -14.67
C ASN A 137 9.40 -4.89 -15.28
N GLY A 138 8.27 -4.60 -14.64
CA GLY A 138 6.96 -4.87 -15.20
C GLY A 138 6.65 -4.00 -16.43
N TYR A 139 5.53 -4.30 -17.06
CA TYR A 139 5.03 -3.59 -18.22
C TYR A 139 4.15 -2.40 -17.81
N ASP A 140 4.03 -1.42 -18.71
CA ASP A 140 3.08 -0.34 -18.60
C ASP A 140 1.73 -0.76 -19.17
N VAL A 141 0.64 -0.45 -18.47
CA VAL A 141 -0.73 -0.68 -18.94
C VAL A 141 -1.35 0.65 -19.36
N HIS A 142 -1.71 0.77 -20.64
CA HIS A 142 -2.38 1.94 -21.18
C HIS A 142 -3.88 1.70 -21.27
N LEU A 143 -4.66 2.54 -20.60
CA LEU A 143 -6.12 2.48 -20.61
C LEU A 143 -6.69 3.43 -21.67
N THR A 144 -7.92 3.16 -22.11
CA THR A 144 -8.70 4.04 -22.98
C THR A 144 -9.45 5.13 -22.20
N ILE A 145 -9.34 5.12 -20.88
CA ILE A 145 -9.97 6.11 -20.00
C ILE A 145 -9.37 7.50 -20.27
N ASP A 146 -10.25 8.47 -20.52
CA ASP A 146 -9.87 9.88 -20.60
C ASP A 146 -10.11 10.54 -19.24
N GLU A 147 -9.04 11.09 -18.67
CA GLU A 147 -9.08 11.70 -17.33
C GLU A 147 -10.16 12.78 -17.19
N ARG A 148 -10.35 13.62 -18.23
CA ARG A 148 -11.31 14.72 -18.17
C ARG A 148 -12.75 14.23 -18.23
N ILE A 149 -13.00 13.20 -19.08
CA ILE A 149 -14.32 12.58 -19.18
C ILE A 149 -14.62 11.82 -17.89
N GLN A 150 -13.62 11.14 -17.33
CA GLN A 150 -13.74 10.44 -16.04
C GLN A 150 -14.12 11.41 -14.92
N ALA A 151 -13.36 12.49 -14.73
CA ALA A 151 -13.63 13.50 -13.72
C ALA A 151 -15.01 14.16 -13.88
N MET A 152 -15.41 14.47 -15.13
CA MET A 152 -16.74 15.01 -15.40
C MET A 152 -17.86 14.02 -15.06
N LEU A 153 -17.67 12.74 -15.37
CA LEU A 153 -18.65 11.71 -15.06
C LEU A 153 -18.81 11.56 -13.54
N GLU A 154 -17.73 11.49 -12.79
CA GLU A 154 -17.75 11.40 -11.33
C GLU A 154 -18.42 12.58 -10.67
N GLN A 155 -18.05 13.80 -11.09
CA GLN A 155 -18.70 15.03 -10.62
C GLN A 155 -20.21 15.03 -10.90
N THR A 156 -20.61 14.64 -12.12
CA THR A 156 -22.04 14.60 -12.50
C THR A 156 -22.81 13.56 -11.68
N LEU A 157 -22.19 12.42 -11.38
CA LEU A 157 -22.79 11.40 -10.50
C LEU A 157 -22.97 11.93 -9.07
N ALA A 158 -21.95 12.61 -8.53
CA ALA A 158 -22.01 13.18 -7.19
C ALA A 158 -23.11 14.25 -7.09
N GLU A 159 -23.18 15.17 -8.05
CA GLU A 159 -24.24 16.19 -8.13
C GLU A 159 -25.65 15.55 -8.28
N GLY A 160 -25.76 14.49 -9.05
CA GLY A 160 -27.02 13.74 -9.22
C GLY A 160 -27.46 13.06 -7.94
N ILE A 161 -26.56 12.43 -7.22
CA ILE A 161 -26.81 11.77 -5.94
C ILE A 161 -27.33 12.77 -4.92
N GLU A 162 -26.65 13.90 -4.79
CA GLU A 162 -27.04 14.97 -3.86
C GLU A 162 -28.41 15.57 -4.26
N THR A 163 -28.61 15.88 -5.55
CA THR A 163 -29.82 16.55 -6.04
C THR A 163 -31.08 15.68 -5.87
N TYR A 164 -30.95 14.37 -6.06
CA TYR A 164 -32.08 13.43 -6.06
C TYR A 164 -32.12 12.54 -4.81
N ASP A 165 -31.28 12.81 -3.81
CA ASP A 165 -31.19 12.04 -2.56
C ASP A 165 -31.08 10.52 -2.80
N VAL A 166 -30.13 10.12 -3.64
CA VAL A 166 -29.96 8.71 -4.03
C VAL A 166 -29.21 7.94 -2.93
N GLN A 167 -29.90 7.08 -2.22
CA GLN A 167 -29.35 6.35 -1.06
C GLN A 167 -28.51 5.13 -1.42
N ALA A 168 -28.73 4.50 -2.57
CA ALA A 168 -28.11 3.23 -2.96
C ALA A 168 -26.81 3.40 -3.77
N GLY A 169 -26.37 4.64 -4.01
CA GLY A 169 -25.25 4.95 -4.90
C GLY A 169 -25.65 5.04 -6.37
N ALA A 170 -24.69 5.38 -7.22
CA ALA A 170 -24.90 5.54 -8.65
C ALA A 170 -23.71 4.97 -9.44
N PHE A 171 -23.95 4.70 -10.69
CA PHE A 171 -22.96 4.18 -11.64
C PHE A 171 -23.12 4.89 -12.98
N GLY A 172 -21.99 5.17 -13.65
CA GLY A 172 -21.97 5.78 -14.97
C GLY A 172 -20.89 5.15 -15.87
N LEU A 173 -21.18 5.13 -17.17
CA LEU A 173 -20.28 4.61 -18.19
C LEU A 173 -20.35 5.50 -19.44
N ALA A 174 -19.19 5.90 -19.96
CA ALA A 174 -19.04 6.59 -21.21
C ALA A 174 -18.24 5.75 -22.21
N ILE A 175 -18.81 5.47 -23.37
CA ILE A 175 -18.22 4.64 -24.42
C ILE A 175 -18.20 5.42 -25.72
N ASP A 176 -17.11 5.36 -26.46
CA ASP A 176 -17.03 5.82 -27.84
C ASP A 176 -17.82 4.83 -28.74
N PRO A 177 -18.90 5.26 -29.37
CA PRO A 177 -19.74 4.37 -30.19
C PRO A 177 -19.05 3.90 -31.49
N GLN A 178 -17.97 4.56 -31.92
CA GLN A 178 -17.28 4.20 -33.15
C GLN A 178 -16.23 3.14 -32.92
N THR A 179 -15.52 3.20 -31.80
CA THR A 179 -14.39 2.32 -31.49
C THR A 179 -14.75 1.25 -30.45
N GLY A 180 -15.80 1.50 -29.66
CA GLY A 180 -16.15 0.68 -28.50
C GLY A 180 -15.24 0.93 -27.29
N ALA A 181 -14.35 1.94 -27.35
CA ALA A 181 -13.45 2.26 -26.24
C ALA A 181 -14.24 2.82 -25.06
N VAL A 182 -13.95 2.32 -23.87
CA VAL A 182 -14.48 2.88 -22.62
C VAL A 182 -13.65 4.11 -22.27
N LEU A 183 -14.30 5.28 -22.29
CA LEU A 183 -13.67 6.58 -22.03
C LEU A 183 -13.78 6.99 -20.57
N ALA A 184 -14.81 6.55 -19.86
CA ALA A 184 -14.98 6.74 -18.43
C ALA A 184 -15.88 5.65 -17.84
N MET A 185 -15.60 5.28 -16.61
CA MET A 185 -16.40 4.37 -15.81
C MET A 185 -16.31 4.79 -14.34
N ALA A 186 -17.41 5.18 -13.76
CA ALA A 186 -17.47 5.69 -12.40
C ALA A 186 -18.56 5.00 -11.59
N SER A 187 -18.31 4.85 -10.31
CA SER A 187 -19.26 4.34 -9.33
C SER A 187 -19.15 5.19 -8.07
N SER A 188 -20.26 5.49 -7.44
CA SER A 188 -20.32 6.20 -6.17
C SER A 188 -21.05 5.35 -5.13
N PRO A 189 -20.61 5.30 -3.87
CA PRO A 189 -19.48 6.03 -3.31
C PRO A 189 -18.13 5.60 -3.87
N ASP A 190 -17.16 6.52 -3.89
CA ASP A 190 -15.78 6.30 -4.29
C ASP A 190 -14.85 6.19 -3.08
N PHE A 191 -13.57 5.96 -3.32
CA PHE A 191 -12.53 5.88 -2.30
C PHE A 191 -11.21 6.44 -2.82
N ASP A 192 -10.28 6.78 -1.92
CA ASP A 192 -8.91 7.15 -2.30
C ASP A 192 -8.01 5.90 -2.30
N PRO A 193 -7.47 5.47 -3.44
CA PRO A 193 -6.56 4.33 -3.53
C PRO A 193 -5.28 4.49 -2.70
N ASN A 194 -4.84 5.73 -2.45
CA ASN A 194 -3.70 6.00 -1.56
C ASN A 194 -4.03 5.74 -0.09
N SER A 195 -5.33 5.72 0.26
CA SER A 195 -5.83 5.57 1.64
C SER A 195 -7.07 4.68 1.69
N TYR A 196 -7.07 3.59 0.91
CA TYR A 196 -8.21 2.69 0.73
C TYR A 196 -8.81 2.12 2.04
N ASN A 197 -8.05 2.11 3.11
CA ASN A 197 -8.47 1.64 4.43
C ASN A 197 -9.08 2.74 5.31
N LYS A 198 -9.20 3.95 4.80
CA LYS A 198 -9.83 5.07 5.52
C LYS A 198 -11.21 5.34 4.95
N ILE A 199 -12.15 5.60 5.81
CA ILE A 199 -13.48 6.07 5.43
C ILE A 199 -13.37 7.55 5.14
N ILE A 200 -13.67 7.96 3.89
CA ILE A 200 -13.58 9.36 3.44
C ILE A 200 -14.79 10.17 3.92
N ASN A 201 -15.94 9.49 4.10
CA ASN A 201 -17.18 10.17 4.52
C ASN A 201 -17.20 10.37 6.03
N ASP A 202 -17.05 11.62 6.47
CA ASP A 202 -17.02 12.00 7.89
C ASP A 202 -18.31 11.66 8.64
N ASP A 203 -19.47 11.74 7.99
CA ASP A 203 -20.76 11.39 8.60
C ASP A 203 -20.84 9.88 8.84
N LEU A 204 -20.42 9.07 7.89
CA LEU A 204 -20.35 7.62 8.03
C LEU A 204 -19.32 7.19 9.08
N LEU A 205 -18.20 7.91 9.16
CA LEU A 205 -17.19 7.66 10.17
C LEU A 205 -17.75 7.92 11.57
N ALA A 206 -18.43 9.05 11.76
CA ALA A 206 -19.07 9.40 13.04
C ALA A 206 -20.17 8.40 13.44
N GLU A 207 -20.96 7.91 12.49
CA GLU A 207 -21.97 6.88 12.73
C GLU A 207 -21.34 5.55 13.15
N LEU A 208 -20.26 5.14 12.48
CA LEU A 208 -19.51 3.93 12.81
C LEU A 208 -18.87 4.01 14.19
N GLU A 209 -18.27 5.15 14.54
CA GLU A 209 -17.70 5.37 15.86
C GLU A 209 -18.76 5.34 16.95
N ALA A 210 -19.95 5.92 16.70
CA ALA A 210 -21.07 5.84 17.61
C ALA A 210 -21.54 4.39 17.83
N VAL A 211 -21.64 3.59 16.77
CA VAL A 211 -22.01 2.17 16.84
C VAL A 211 -20.96 1.34 17.57
N LYS A 212 -19.67 1.61 17.35
CA LYS A 212 -18.57 0.95 18.09
C LYS A 212 -18.64 1.26 19.58
N ALA A 213 -18.83 2.52 19.92
CA ALA A 213 -18.96 2.95 21.31
C ALA A 213 -20.17 2.29 22.02
N GLU A 214 -21.28 2.09 21.30
CA GLU A 214 -22.47 1.43 21.82
C GLU A 214 -22.27 -0.08 22.04
N LYS A 215 -21.51 -0.73 21.16
CA LYS A 215 -21.23 -2.17 21.23
C LYS A 215 -20.04 -2.54 22.11
N GLY A 216 -19.22 -1.59 22.52
CA GLY A 216 -18.04 -1.81 23.35
C GLY A 216 -16.93 -2.58 22.62
N GLU A 217 -16.86 -2.44 21.30
CA GLU A 217 -15.79 -2.99 20.46
C GLU A 217 -14.77 -1.87 20.20
N ASP A 218 -13.51 -2.13 20.60
CA ASP A 218 -12.33 -1.29 20.29
C ASP A 218 -11.79 -1.57 18.87
#